data_3e32ce0dee73969cb49e64fd25b5b085
#
_entry.id   3e32ce0dee73969cb49e64fd25b5b085
#
_cell.length_a   1.000
_cell.length_b   1.000
_cell.length_c   1.000
_cell.angle_alpha   90.00
_cell.angle_beta   90.00
_cell.angle_gamma   90.00
#
_symmetry.space_group_name_H-M   'P 1'
#
loop_
_entity.id
_entity.type
_entity.pdbx_description
1 polymer ?
#
loop_
_entity_poly.entity_id
_entity_poly.type
_entity_poly.pdbx_seq_one_letter_code
_entity_poly.pdbx_strand_id
1 'polypeptide(L)'
;MAGISVCMIVKNEEEVLARCLACVTSFADEIIVVDTGSTDKTKEIAAGFTDKLYDFAWCDDFSKARNYSFSKATQDFIMWLDADDVILQEDQEQLAELKQRLQPEVSIIMMKYHTCLLYKSDA
;
A
#
# COMPACT_ATOMS: atom_id res chain seq x y z
N MET A 1 13.45 -0.94 -14.60
CA MET A 1 12.66 -0.04 -13.76
C MET A 1 12.06 -0.85 -12.60
N ALA A 2 12.22 -0.36 -11.40
CA ALA A 2 11.72 -1.09 -10.22
C ALA A 2 10.21 -0.90 -10.05
N GLY A 3 9.54 -1.96 -9.62
CA GLY A 3 8.12 -1.90 -9.35
C GLY A 3 7.83 -1.69 -7.86
N ILE A 4 6.69 -1.09 -7.56
CA ILE A 4 6.25 -0.82 -6.20
C ILE A 4 4.92 -1.52 -5.93
N SER A 5 4.89 -2.34 -4.88
CA SER A 5 3.67 -2.90 -4.33
C SER A 5 3.23 -2.02 -3.16
N VAL A 6 2.02 -1.48 -3.21
CA VAL A 6 1.47 -0.74 -2.08
C VAL A 6 0.64 -1.71 -1.24
N CYS A 7 0.99 -1.83 0.03
CA CYS A 7 0.31 -2.73 0.97
C CYS A 7 -0.42 -1.92 2.03
N MET A 8 -1.68 -2.26 2.26
CA MET A 8 -2.54 -1.57 3.20
C MET A 8 -3.33 -2.57 4.03
N ILE A 9 -3.51 -2.26 5.31
CA ILE A 9 -4.46 -2.96 6.17
C ILE A 9 -5.60 -2.00 6.46
N VAL A 10 -6.83 -2.45 6.27
CA VAL A 10 -8.01 -1.58 6.40
C VAL A 10 -9.07 -2.22 7.29
N LYS A 11 -9.82 -1.39 7.99
CA LYS A 11 -11.00 -1.78 8.72
C LYS A 11 -11.90 -0.56 8.88
N ASN A 12 -13.10 -0.61 8.28
CA ASN A 12 -14.08 0.46 8.37
C ASN A 12 -13.52 1.83 7.96
N GLU A 13 -12.93 1.88 6.76
CA GLU A 13 -12.29 3.08 6.19
C GLU A 13 -13.06 3.63 4.98
N GLU A 14 -14.37 3.39 4.90
CA GLU A 14 -15.14 3.73 3.70
C GLU A 14 -15.10 5.22 3.34
N GLU A 15 -14.91 6.11 4.34
CA GLU A 15 -14.93 7.55 4.09
C GLU A 15 -13.63 8.06 3.45
N VAL A 16 -12.51 7.38 3.67
CA VAL A 16 -11.20 7.88 3.25
C VAL A 16 -10.47 6.99 2.26
N LEU A 17 -10.87 5.72 2.14
CA LEU A 17 -10.11 4.75 1.36
C LEU A 17 -10.03 5.10 -0.12
N ALA A 18 -11.15 5.52 -0.73
CA ALA A 18 -11.15 5.86 -2.15
C ALA A 18 -10.18 6.98 -2.47
N ARG A 19 -10.11 7.99 -1.60
CA ARG A 19 -9.17 9.11 -1.75
C ARG A 19 -7.73 8.64 -1.73
N CYS A 20 -7.40 7.76 -0.77
CA CYS A 20 -6.05 7.21 -0.66
C CYS A 20 -5.69 6.37 -1.88
N LEU A 21 -6.58 5.47 -2.28
CA LEU A 21 -6.33 4.58 -3.43
C LEU A 21 -6.21 5.36 -4.73
N ALA A 22 -6.98 6.42 -4.90
CA ALA A 22 -6.86 7.28 -6.07
C ALA A 22 -5.47 7.90 -6.17
N CYS A 23 -4.87 8.25 -5.03
CA CYS A 23 -3.51 8.78 -5.00
C CYS A 23 -2.48 7.73 -5.42
N VAL A 24 -2.63 6.49 -4.96
CA VAL A 24 -1.60 5.47 -5.21
C VAL A 24 -1.64 4.91 -6.62
N THR A 25 -2.76 5.00 -7.33
CA THR A 25 -2.85 4.48 -8.69
C THR A 25 -1.88 5.16 -9.65
N SER A 26 -1.43 6.37 -9.32
CA SER A 26 -0.52 7.12 -10.19
C SER A 26 0.90 6.53 -10.24
N PHE A 27 1.31 5.78 -9.23
CA PHE A 27 2.67 5.24 -9.16
C PHE A 27 2.75 3.76 -8.81
N ALA A 28 1.71 3.18 -8.23
CA ALA A 28 1.76 1.79 -7.80
C ALA A 28 1.66 0.83 -8.98
N ASP A 29 2.50 -0.20 -8.96
CA ASP A 29 2.43 -1.29 -9.94
C ASP A 29 1.50 -2.39 -9.44
N GLU A 30 1.31 -2.46 -8.12
CA GLU A 30 0.46 -3.45 -7.49
C GLU A 30 -0.12 -2.84 -6.22
N ILE A 31 -1.41 -3.05 -5.99
CA ILE A 31 -2.08 -2.59 -4.77
C ILE A 31 -2.64 -3.80 -4.04
N ILE A 32 -2.20 -4.01 -2.81
CA ILE A 32 -2.65 -5.11 -1.96
C ILE A 32 -3.39 -4.54 -0.78
N VAL A 33 -4.65 -4.90 -0.63
CA VAL A 33 -5.49 -4.45 0.48
C VAL A 33 -5.89 -5.66 1.32
N VAL A 34 -5.59 -5.60 2.60
CA VAL A 34 -5.96 -6.64 3.57
C VAL A 34 -7.04 -6.06 4.48
N ASP A 35 -8.22 -6.68 4.44
CA ASP A 35 -9.36 -6.27 5.27
C ASP A 35 -9.40 -7.12 6.52
N THR A 36 -9.48 -6.46 7.68
CA THR A 36 -9.45 -7.14 8.98
C THR A 36 -10.81 -7.20 9.66
N GLY A 37 -11.87 -7.13 8.87
CA GLY A 37 -13.22 -7.30 9.39
C GLY A 37 -14.12 -6.08 9.25
N SER A 38 -14.07 -5.39 8.10
CA SER A 38 -14.93 -4.23 7.86
C SER A 38 -16.39 -4.65 7.78
N THR A 39 -17.26 -3.83 8.36
CA THR A 39 -18.72 -4.01 8.33
C THR A 39 -19.39 -2.95 7.43
N ASP A 40 -18.62 -2.02 6.88
CA ASP A 40 -19.09 -0.96 5.99
C ASP A 40 -18.75 -1.29 4.54
N LYS A 41 -18.65 -0.27 3.67
CA LYS A 41 -18.39 -0.43 2.24
C LYS A 41 -16.90 -0.46 1.89
N THR A 42 -16.02 -0.60 2.87
CA THR A 42 -14.58 -0.60 2.65
C THR A 42 -14.14 -1.62 1.61
N LYS A 43 -14.63 -2.86 1.73
CA LYS A 43 -14.26 -3.93 0.78
C LYS A 43 -14.74 -3.64 -0.64
N GLU A 44 -15.94 -3.08 -0.77
CA GLU A 44 -16.49 -2.72 -2.09
C GLU A 44 -15.65 -1.64 -2.76
N ILE A 45 -15.22 -0.65 -1.96
CA ILE A 45 -14.38 0.43 -2.47
C ILE A 45 -13.03 -0.12 -2.91
N ALA A 46 -12.40 -0.95 -2.09
CA ALA A 46 -11.12 -1.55 -2.43
C ALA A 46 -11.21 -2.39 -3.71
N ALA A 47 -12.29 -3.15 -3.87
CA ALA A 47 -12.49 -3.99 -5.05
C ALA A 47 -12.60 -3.17 -6.34
N GLY A 48 -12.98 -1.91 -6.25
CA GLY A 48 -13.02 -1.01 -7.40
C GLY A 48 -11.64 -0.53 -7.87
N PHE A 49 -10.61 -0.69 -7.04
CA PHE A 49 -9.25 -0.25 -7.36
C PHE A 49 -8.29 -1.40 -7.60
N THR A 50 -8.52 -2.55 -6.99
CA THR A 50 -7.63 -3.70 -7.10
C THR A 50 -8.41 -5.00 -6.97
N ASP A 51 -7.95 -6.06 -7.65
CA ASP A 51 -8.46 -7.40 -7.46
C ASP A 51 -7.66 -8.18 -6.40
N LYS A 52 -6.64 -7.56 -5.82
CA LYS A 52 -5.82 -8.16 -4.76
C LYS A 52 -6.30 -7.72 -3.39
N LEU A 53 -7.53 -8.06 -3.10
CA LEU A 53 -8.18 -7.80 -1.82
C LEU A 53 -8.27 -9.09 -1.05
N TYR A 54 -7.73 -9.10 0.17
CA TYR A 54 -7.67 -10.28 1.02
C TYR A 54 -8.34 -10.03 2.36
N ASP A 55 -8.94 -11.07 2.91
CA ASP A 55 -9.48 -11.03 4.27
C ASP A 55 -8.47 -11.64 5.23
N PHE A 56 -8.29 -11.00 6.38
CA PHE A 56 -7.42 -11.50 7.45
C PHE A 56 -8.09 -11.23 8.78
N ALA A 57 -8.48 -12.28 9.50
CA ALA A 57 -9.14 -12.13 10.79
C ALA A 57 -8.21 -11.42 11.77
N TRP A 58 -8.72 -10.36 12.41
CA TRP A 58 -7.95 -9.63 13.40
C TRP A 58 -7.62 -10.53 14.60
N CYS A 59 -6.35 -10.61 14.95
CA CYS A 59 -5.87 -11.50 16.02
C CYS A 59 -5.08 -10.72 17.08
N ASP A 60 -5.34 -9.42 17.20
CA ASP A 60 -4.66 -8.51 18.13
C ASP A 60 -3.14 -8.43 17.91
N ASP A 61 -2.69 -8.83 16.73
CA ASP A 61 -1.27 -8.72 16.35
C ASP A 61 -1.16 -8.04 15.01
N PHE A 62 -0.87 -6.75 15.05
CA PHE A 62 -0.74 -5.94 13.85
C PHE A 62 0.39 -6.43 12.92
N SER A 63 1.47 -6.95 13.53
CA SER A 63 2.61 -7.46 12.76
C SER A 63 2.23 -8.64 11.89
N LYS A 64 1.33 -9.51 12.36
CA LYS A 64 0.89 -10.66 11.56
C LYS A 64 0.11 -10.22 10.35
N ALA A 65 -0.80 -9.24 10.51
CA ALA A 65 -1.58 -8.71 9.39
C ALA A 65 -0.66 -8.04 8.37
N ARG A 66 0.32 -7.26 8.84
CA ARG A 66 1.30 -6.60 7.97
C ARG A 66 2.14 -7.63 7.21
N ASN A 67 2.65 -8.63 7.90
CA ASN A 67 3.45 -9.68 7.27
C ASN A 67 2.63 -10.46 6.24
N TYR A 68 1.35 -10.69 6.53
CA TYR A 68 0.45 -11.32 5.58
C TYR A 68 0.34 -10.49 4.30
N SER A 69 0.13 -9.17 4.44
CA SER A 69 0.04 -8.29 3.27
C SER A 69 1.34 -8.28 2.47
N PHE A 70 2.48 -8.26 3.16
CA PHE A 70 3.79 -8.28 2.51
C PHE A 70 4.03 -9.58 1.77
N SER A 71 3.51 -10.70 2.28
CA SER A 71 3.67 -12.01 1.63
C SER A 71 2.96 -12.07 0.27
N LYS A 72 2.03 -11.17 0.01
CA LYS A 72 1.30 -11.09 -1.26
C LYS A 72 1.95 -10.16 -2.27
N ALA A 73 2.93 -9.37 -1.84
CA ALA A 73 3.61 -8.42 -2.71
C ALA A 73 4.54 -9.14 -3.69
N THR A 74 4.51 -8.75 -4.97
CA THR A 74 5.31 -9.38 -6.02
C THR A 74 6.31 -8.43 -6.68
N GLN A 75 6.24 -7.15 -6.37
CA GLN A 75 7.13 -6.17 -6.98
C GLN A 75 8.44 -6.01 -6.19
N ASP A 76 9.38 -5.25 -6.73
CA ASP A 76 10.71 -5.11 -6.14
C ASP A 76 10.68 -4.40 -4.78
N PHE A 77 9.78 -3.45 -4.62
CA PHE A 77 9.67 -2.66 -3.40
C PHE A 77 8.26 -2.69 -2.86
N ILE A 78 8.15 -2.60 -1.55
CA ILE A 78 6.87 -2.56 -0.84
C ILE A 78 6.74 -1.19 -0.17
N MET A 79 5.62 -0.52 -0.43
CA MET A 79 5.27 0.72 0.24
C MET A 79 4.12 0.45 1.21
N TRP A 80 4.34 0.72 2.48
CA TRP A 80 3.31 0.61 3.51
C TRP A 80 2.57 1.93 3.64
N LEU A 81 1.26 1.90 3.59
CA LEU A 81 0.45 3.10 3.60
C LEU A 81 -0.82 2.87 4.41
N ASP A 82 -1.21 3.87 5.21
CA ASP A 82 -2.47 3.84 5.93
C ASP A 82 -3.59 4.41 5.08
N ALA A 83 -4.80 3.90 5.26
CA ALA A 83 -5.96 4.27 4.43
C ALA A 83 -6.35 5.75 4.53
N ASP A 84 -6.04 6.40 5.65
CA ASP A 84 -6.34 7.81 5.85
C ASP A 84 -5.24 8.76 5.35
N ASP A 85 -4.15 8.23 4.85
CA ASP A 85 -3.07 9.04 4.30
C ASP A 85 -3.46 9.63 2.95
N VAL A 86 -2.99 10.84 2.69
CA VAL A 86 -3.14 11.49 1.40
C VAL A 86 -1.76 11.83 0.87
N ILE A 87 -1.48 11.39 -0.35
CA ILE A 87 -0.22 11.71 -1.02
C ILE A 87 -0.49 12.87 -1.97
N LEU A 88 0.21 13.98 -1.75
CA LEU A 88 0.05 15.16 -2.58
C LEU A 88 0.47 14.89 -4.01
N GLN A 89 -0.10 15.63 -4.96
CA GLN A 89 0.20 15.45 -6.39
C GLN A 89 1.69 15.52 -6.67
N GLU A 90 2.40 16.46 -6.07
CA GLU A 90 3.85 16.60 -6.27
C GLU A 90 4.61 15.40 -5.74
N ASP A 91 4.14 14.79 -4.65
CA ASP A 91 4.76 13.60 -4.08
C ASP A 91 4.49 12.37 -4.93
N GLN A 92 3.31 12.29 -5.53
CA GLN A 92 2.99 11.22 -6.49
C GLN A 92 3.93 11.28 -7.69
N GLU A 93 4.19 12.46 -8.20
CA GLU A 93 5.11 12.66 -9.31
C GLU A 93 6.54 12.28 -8.94
N GLN A 94 6.97 12.65 -7.72
CA GLN A 94 8.29 12.29 -7.22
C GLN A 94 8.44 10.78 -7.06
N LEU A 95 7.38 10.10 -6.61
CA LEU A 95 7.40 8.64 -6.48
C LEU A 95 7.49 7.98 -7.85
N ALA A 96 6.75 8.47 -8.84
CA ALA A 96 6.81 7.93 -10.19
C ALA A 96 8.21 8.10 -10.79
N GLU A 97 8.85 9.24 -10.54
CA GLU A 97 10.22 9.50 -10.97
C GLU A 97 11.21 8.63 -10.21
N LEU A 98 11.03 8.50 -8.89
CA LEU A 98 11.92 7.70 -8.04
C LEU A 98 11.98 6.24 -8.48
N LYS A 99 10.87 5.68 -8.94
CA LYS A 99 10.81 4.29 -9.43
C LYS A 99 11.88 4.02 -10.49
N GLN A 100 12.15 5.01 -11.33
CA GLN A 100 13.12 4.86 -12.41
C GLN A 100 14.57 4.87 -11.90
N ARG A 101 14.77 5.36 -10.68
CA ARG A 101 16.09 5.50 -10.06
C ARG A 101 16.39 4.46 -8.99
N LEU A 102 15.37 3.70 -8.56
CA LEU A 102 15.54 2.72 -7.50
C LEU A 102 16.48 1.60 -7.94
N GLN A 103 17.39 1.25 -7.05
CA GLN A 103 18.35 0.18 -7.27
C GLN A 103 17.97 -1.01 -6.38
N PRO A 104 18.21 -2.25 -6.86
CA PRO A 104 17.86 -3.44 -6.06
C PRO A 104 18.52 -3.50 -4.69
N GLU A 105 19.65 -2.85 -4.50
CA GLU A 105 20.37 -2.84 -3.23
C GLU A 105 19.77 -1.86 -2.19
N VAL A 106 18.85 -0.99 -2.60
CA VAL A 106 18.18 -0.09 -1.66
C VAL A 106 17.12 -0.88 -0.90
N SER A 107 17.25 -0.95 0.43
CA SER A 107 16.36 -1.76 1.26
C SER A 107 15.15 -0.99 1.79
N ILE A 108 15.36 0.25 2.23
CA ILE A 108 14.32 1.08 2.80
C ILE A 108 14.54 2.51 2.35
N ILE A 109 13.47 3.16 1.91
CA ILE A 109 13.49 4.59 1.61
C ILE A 109 12.44 5.27 2.50
N MET A 110 12.90 6.22 3.33
CA MET A 110 12.00 6.99 4.16
C MET A 110 11.49 8.18 3.36
N MET A 111 10.19 8.27 3.22
CA MET A 111 9.57 9.37 2.47
C MET A 111 9.59 10.66 3.30
N LYS A 112 9.63 11.78 2.62
CA LYS A 112 9.72 13.10 3.24
C LYS A 112 8.55 13.40 4.18
N TYR A 113 7.38 12.84 3.89
CA TYR A 113 6.18 13.10 4.67
C TYR A 113 5.69 11.82 5.30
N HIS A 114 5.73 11.77 6.63
CA HIS A 114 5.06 10.80 7.46
C HIS A 114 5.50 9.38 7.37
N THR A 115 4.55 8.60 7.35
CA THR A 115 4.47 7.19 7.64
C THR A 115 4.76 6.31 6.45
N CYS A 116 5.00 6.90 5.29
CA CYS A 116 5.29 6.13 4.09
C CYS A 116 6.74 5.67 4.10
N LEU A 117 6.94 4.37 4.24
CA LEU A 117 8.25 3.74 4.11
C LEU A 117 8.23 2.84 2.89
N LEU A 118 9.31 2.88 2.14
CA LEU A 118 9.49 2.00 1.01
C LEU A 118 10.47 0.89 1.40
N TYR A 119 10.03 -0.35 1.31
CA TYR A 119 10.82 -1.52 1.69
C TYR A 119 11.21 -2.33 0.46
N LYS A 120 12.40 -2.91 0.49
CA LYS A 120 12.76 -3.89 -0.52
C LYS A 120 12.00 -5.19 -0.25
N SER A 121 11.37 -5.74 -1.28
CA SER A 121 10.65 -6.99 -1.17
C SER A 121 11.61 -8.16 -1.01
N ASP A 122 11.24 -9.13 -0.16
CA ASP A 122 11.99 -10.37 0.03
C ASP A 122 11.59 -11.45 -0.98
N ALA A 123 10.61 -11.15 -1.82
CA ALA A 123 10.10 -12.13 -2.79
C ALA A 123 11.07 -12.40 -3.94
#